data_911dc6a6550ec4a38cb1dc6b52500936
#
_entry.id   911dc6a6550ec4a38cb1dc6b52500936
#
_cell.length_a   1.000
_cell.length_b   1.000
_cell.length_c   1.000
_cell.angle_alpha   90.00
_cell.angle_beta   90.00
_cell.angle_gamma   90.00
#
_symmetry.space_group_name_H-M   'P 1'
#
loop_
_entity.id
_entity.type
_entity.pdbx_description
1 polymer ?
#
loop_
_entity_poly.entity_id
_entity_poly.type
_entity_poly.pdbx_seq_one_letter_code
_entity_poly.pdbx_strand_id
1 'polypeptide(L)'
;MDLGIAGKWALVCGASKGLGRGCAEALVREGVNLVVNARNADELQRTAAHLIAEGAAAAGVRGQNSSKPQVLAVAADITTPEGRAAAFGVAGGPGRGFDIVVTNAGGPPPGDFRGWDREAWISAVDANMLTPIELIRATVDGMAARGFGRIVNITSSAVKAPIDILGLSNGARSGLTGFVAGVARSAIAARGVTLNNLLPGKFDTDRLAGTISAAAAKAGRSVDDVRRAQQAQIPAGRYGTPQEFGAICAFLCSVHAGYITGQNVLADGGAYPGTF
;
A
#
# COMPACT_ATOMS: atom_id res chain seq x y z
N MET A 1 -9.75 2.11 -19.64
CA MET A 1 -8.71 3.17 -19.78
C MET A 1 -7.37 2.46 -19.76
N ASP A 2 -6.51 2.68 -20.72
CA ASP A 2 -5.12 2.19 -20.64
C ASP A 2 -4.35 3.10 -19.67
N LEU A 3 -3.76 2.51 -18.64
CA LEU A 3 -3.00 3.25 -17.63
C LEU A 3 -1.57 3.61 -18.09
N GLY A 4 -1.11 3.10 -19.24
CA GLY A 4 0.22 3.36 -19.81
C GLY A 4 1.40 2.83 -18.99
N ILE A 5 1.19 1.79 -18.20
CA ILE A 5 2.20 1.23 -17.27
C ILE A 5 2.59 -0.23 -17.58
N ALA A 6 2.09 -0.80 -18.66
CA ALA A 6 2.45 -2.17 -19.06
C ALA A 6 3.98 -2.28 -19.27
N GLY A 7 4.56 -3.41 -18.85
CA GLY A 7 5.98 -3.68 -18.92
C GLY A 7 6.85 -3.00 -17.86
N LYS A 8 6.33 -2.04 -17.09
CA LYS A 8 7.03 -1.41 -15.97
C LYS A 8 7.23 -2.38 -14.80
N TRP A 9 8.18 -2.07 -13.92
CA TRP A 9 8.45 -2.85 -12.72
C TRP A 9 7.90 -2.18 -11.46
N ALA A 10 7.15 -2.93 -10.66
CA ALA A 10 6.66 -2.47 -9.36
C ALA A 10 7.18 -3.35 -8.21
N LEU A 11 7.60 -2.70 -7.11
CA LEU A 11 7.74 -3.32 -5.80
C LEU A 11 6.45 -3.09 -5.01
N VAL A 12 5.78 -4.18 -4.58
CA VAL A 12 4.60 -4.10 -3.73
C VAL A 12 4.87 -4.77 -2.39
N CYS A 13 4.95 -3.98 -1.32
CA CYS A 13 5.18 -4.46 0.02
C CYS A 13 3.87 -4.90 0.69
N GLY A 14 3.94 -5.90 1.60
CA GLY A 14 2.77 -6.44 2.30
C GLY A 14 1.71 -7.02 1.35
N ALA A 15 2.16 -7.67 0.28
CA ALA A 15 1.33 -8.07 -0.84
C ALA A 15 0.64 -9.46 -0.68
N SER A 16 0.89 -10.19 0.40
CA SER A 16 0.31 -11.55 0.55
C SER A 16 -1.21 -11.54 0.75
N LYS A 17 -1.78 -10.45 1.28
CA LYS A 17 -3.22 -10.31 1.54
C LYS A 17 -3.68 -8.86 1.62
N GLY A 18 -4.99 -8.65 1.78
CA GLY A 18 -5.62 -7.37 2.05
C GLY A 18 -5.30 -6.31 0.99
N LEU A 19 -5.00 -5.08 1.44
CA LEU A 19 -4.84 -3.93 0.54
C LEU A 19 -3.61 -4.04 -0.37
N GLY A 20 -2.48 -4.55 0.16
CA GLY A 20 -1.27 -4.76 -0.65
C GLY A 20 -1.49 -5.77 -1.78
N ARG A 21 -2.22 -6.86 -1.50
CA ARG A 21 -2.64 -7.81 -2.53
C ARG A 21 -3.56 -7.16 -3.55
N GLY A 22 -4.56 -6.40 -3.12
CA GLY A 22 -5.44 -5.66 -4.03
C GLY A 22 -4.68 -4.71 -4.96
N CYS A 23 -3.64 -4.01 -4.45
CA CYS A 23 -2.76 -3.19 -5.28
C CYS A 23 -1.97 -4.04 -6.29
N ALA A 24 -1.41 -5.18 -5.87
CA ALA A 24 -0.68 -6.08 -6.75
C ALA A 24 -1.58 -6.67 -7.85
N GLU A 25 -2.81 -7.07 -7.51
CA GLU A 25 -3.82 -7.55 -8.47
C GLU A 25 -4.16 -6.49 -9.52
N ALA A 26 -4.38 -5.25 -9.11
CA ALA A 26 -4.68 -4.17 -10.03
C ALA A 26 -3.50 -3.87 -10.97
N LEU A 27 -2.27 -3.80 -10.45
CA LEU A 27 -1.08 -3.54 -11.26
C LEU A 27 -0.76 -4.67 -12.24
N VAL A 28 -0.89 -5.94 -11.82
CA VAL A 28 -0.59 -7.07 -12.72
C VAL A 28 -1.58 -7.17 -13.87
N ARG A 29 -2.85 -6.81 -13.64
CA ARG A 29 -3.88 -6.71 -14.70
C ARG A 29 -3.55 -5.65 -15.74
N GLU A 30 -2.85 -4.58 -15.35
CA GLU A 30 -2.34 -3.55 -16.24
C GLU A 30 -1.03 -3.93 -16.95
N GLY A 31 -0.52 -5.16 -16.73
CA GLY A 31 0.70 -5.68 -17.38
C GLY A 31 2.00 -5.25 -16.71
N VAL A 32 1.95 -4.82 -15.44
CA VAL A 32 3.12 -4.44 -14.66
C VAL A 32 3.82 -5.69 -14.15
N ASN A 33 5.15 -5.76 -14.30
CA ASN A 33 5.98 -6.78 -13.68
C ASN A 33 6.10 -6.50 -12.18
N LEU A 34 5.96 -7.53 -11.33
CA LEU A 34 5.90 -7.36 -9.90
C LEU A 34 7.03 -8.06 -9.17
N VAL A 35 7.63 -7.36 -8.21
CA VAL A 35 8.27 -7.96 -7.05
C VAL A 35 7.31 -7.80 -5.89
N VAL A 36 6.74 -8.91 -5.41
CA VAL A 36 5.80 -8.91 -4.28
C VAL A 36 6.52 -9.37 -3.02
N ASN A 37 6.38 -8.61 -1.94
CA ASN A 37 7.05 -8.89 -0.68
C ASN A 37 6.05 -9.08 0.45
N ALA A 38 6.28 -10.07 1.30
CA ALA A 38 5.64 -10.28 2.60
C ALA A 38 6.48 -11.24 3.46
N ARG A 39 6.16 -11.36 4.75
CA ARG A 39 6.92 -12.22 5.69
C ARG A 39 6.56 -13.70 5.59
N ASN A 40 5.29 -14.02 5.35
CA ASN A 40 4.83 -15.41 5.28
C ASN A 40 5.07 -15.97 3.87
N ALA A 41 5.99 -16.92 3.76
CA ALA A 41 6.41 -17.50 2.48
C ALA A 41 5.26 -18.26 1.78
N ASP A 42 4.54 -19.12 2.51
CA ASP A 42 3.49 -19.96 1.91
C ASP A 42 2.31 -19.13 1.40
N GLU A 43 1.88 -18.13 2.18
CA GLU A 43 0.81 -17.23 1.78
C GLU A 43 1.23 -16.37 0.59
N LEU A 44 2.47 -15.89 0.58
CA LEU A 44 3.02 -15.10 -0.51
C LEU A 44 3.15 -15.91 -1.80
N GLN A 45 3.58 -17.17 -1.73
CA GLN A 45 3.67 -18.06 -2.90
C GLN A 45 2.29 -18.33 -3.51
N ARG A 46 1.27 -18.59 -2.67
CA ARG A 46 -0.11 -18.72 -3.16
C ARG A 46 -0.60 -17.47 -3.85
N THR A 47 -0.28 -16.31 -3.28
CA THR A 47 -0.63 -15.02 -3.88
C THR A 47 0.12 -14.79 -5.19
N ALA A 48 1.42 -15.09 -5.26
CA ALA A 48 2.19 -14.97 -6.49
C ALA A 48 1.63 -15.85 -7.62
N ALA A 49 1.27 -17.10 -7.32
CA ALA A 49 0.64 -18.00 -8.30
C ALA A 49 -0.70 -17.43 -8.82
N HIS A 50 -1.53 -16.85 -7.92
CA HIS A 50 -2.76 -16.17 -8.31
C HIS A 50 -2.48 -14.96 -9.21
N LEU A 51 -1.50 -14.11 -8.87
CA LEU A 51 -1.13 -12.92 -9.64
C LEU A 51 -0.59 -13.30 -11.04
N ILE A 52 0.16 -14.40 -11.17
CA ILE A 52 0.62 -14.92 -12.47
C ILE A 52 -0.58 -15.29 -13.34
N ALA A 53 -1.58 -15.98 -12.78
CA ALA A 53 -2.78 -16.37 -13.50
C ALA A 53 -3.60 -15.15 -13.93
N GLU A 54 -3.80 -14.17 -13.04
CA GLU A 54 -4.49 -12.90 -13.33
C GLU A 54 -3.78 -12.11 -14.44
N GLY A 55 -2.47 -11.97 -14.36
CA GLY A 55 -1.67 -11.26 -15.35
C GLY A 55 -1.71 -11.94 -16.72
N ALA A 56 -1.69 -13.27 -16.76
CA ALA A 56 -1.83 -14.04 -17.99
C ALA A 56 -3.22 -13.88 -18.64
N ALA A 57 -4.29 -13.93 -17.84
CA ALA A 57 -5.65 -13.71 -18.29
C ALA A 57 -5.84 -12.30 -18.87
N ALA A 58 -5.36 -11.28 -18.13
CA ALA A 58 -5.42 -9.88 -18.57
C ALA A 58 -4.62 -9.64 -19.87
N ALA A 59 -3.45 -10.26 -20.02
CA ALA A 59 -2.66 -10.16 -21.26
C ALA A 59 -3.44 -10.71 -22.48
N GLY A 60 -4.17 -11.80 -22.32
CA GLY A 60 -5.05 -12.35 -23.36
C GLY A 60 -6.14 -11.37 -23.81
N VAL A 61 -6.68 -10.57 -22.89
CA VAL A 61 -7.69 -9.56 -23.19
C VAL A 61 -7.08 -8.31 -23.85
N ARG A 62 -5.86 -7.91 -23.46
CA ARG A 62 -5.17 -6.74 -24.05
C ARG A 62 -4.72 -6.96 -25.50
N GLY A 63 -4.67 -8.18 -25.99
CA GLY A 63 -4.38 -8.53 -27.38
C GLY A 63 -3.13 -9.37 -27.57
N GLN A 64 -2.99 -9.97 -28.77
CA GLN A 64 -1.97 -10.98 -29.09
C GLN A 64 -0.50 -10.55 -28.91
N ASN A 65 -0.22 -9.25 -28.91
CA ASN A 65 1.13 -8.71 -28.73
C ASN A 65 1.45 -8.28 -27.29
N SER A 66 0.55 -8.52 -26.34
CA SER A 66 0.78 -8.15 -24.93
C SER A 66 1.62 -9.22 -24.23
N SER A 67 2.79 -8.83 -23.73
CA SER A 67 3.63 -9.71 -22.91
C SER A 67 2.93 -10.04 -21.59
N LYS A 68 3.08 -11.27 -21.13
CA LYS A 68 2.64 -11.67 -19.78
C LYS A 68 3.56 -11.03 -18.75
N PRO A 69 3.02 -10.37 -17.71
CA PRO A 69 3.84 -9.79 -16.67
C PRO A 69 4.55 -10.88 -15.85
N GLN A 70 5.74 -10.56 -15.38
CA GLN A 70 6.49 -11.39 -14.45
C GLN A 70 6.03 -11.10 -13.01
N VAL A 71 6.01 -12.11 -12.15
CA VAL A 71 5.74 -11.96 -10.71
C VAL A 71 6.79 -12.73 -9.93
N LEU A 72 7.57 -12.01 -9.14
CA LEU A 72 8.64 -12.55 -8.30
C LEU A 72 8.25 -12.37 -6.82
N ALA A 73 8.26 -13.45 -6.05
CA ALA A 73 7.91 -13.45 -4.64
C ALA A 73 9.16 -13.40 -3.76
N VAL A 74 9.21 -12.46 -2.81
CA VAL A 74 10.29 -12.30 -1.85
C VAL A 74 9.75 -12.39 -0.43
N ALA A 75 9.93 -13.54 0.19
CA ALA A 75 9.53 -13.79 1.59
C ALA A 75 10.60 -13.21 2.53
N ALA A 76 10.41 -11.97 2.97
CA ALA A 76 11.34 -11.27 3.84
C ALA A 76 10.63 -10.15 4.62
N ASP A 77 11.21 -9.75 5.75
CA ASP A 77 10.75 -8.56 6.48
C ASP A 77 11.35 -7.30 5.85
N ILE A 78 10.53 -6.54 5.15
CA ILE A 78 10.95 -5.32 4.45
C ILE A 78 11.44 -4.22 5.40
N THR A 79 11.12 -4.31 6.69
CA THR A 79 11.57 -3.33 7.69
C THR A 79 13.06 -3.49 8.02
N THR A 80 13.64 -4.64 7.71
CA THR A 80 15.07 -4.91 7.92
C THR A 80 15.93 -4.57 6.70
N PRO A 81 17.21 -4.21 6.89
CA PRO A 81 18.14 -4.02 5.78
C PRO A 81 18.26 -5.26 4.88
N GLU A 82 18.29 -6.46 5.48
CA GLU A 82 18.38 -7.76 4.80
C GLU A 82 17.15 -8.02 3.94
N GLY A 83 15.95 -7.72 4.46
CA GLY A 83 14.71 -7.86 3.71
C GLY A 83 14.62 -6.92 2.52
N ARG A 84 15.09 -5.67 2.68
CA ARG A 84 15.20 -4.72 1.57
C ARG A 84 16.24 -5.18 0.54
N ALA A 85 17.38 -5.68 0.99
CA ALA A 85 18.41 -6.24 0.10
C ALA A 85 17.87 -7.44 -0.69
N ALA A 86 17.12 -8.34 -0.06
CA ALA A 86 16.46 -9.46 -0.73
C ALA A 86 15.46 -9.01 -1.80
N ALA A 87 14.66 -7.96 -1.52
CA ALA A 87 13.70 -7.43 -2.48
C ALA A 87 14.37 -6.78 -3.70
N PHE A 88 15.48 -6.06 -3.48
CA PHE A 88 16.26 -5.47 -4.57
C PHE A 88 17.13 -6.48 -5.30
N GLY A 89 17.57 -7.55 -4.65
CA GLY A 89 18.49 -8.54 -5.21
C GLY A 89 17.81 -9.77 -5.81
N VAL A 90 16.46 -9.82 -5.88
CA VAL A 90 15.77 -10.99 -6.39
C VAL A 90 16.16 -11.31 -7.83
N ALA A 91 16.50 -12.56 -8.10
CA ALA A 91 16.91 -13.01 -9.43
C ALA A 91 15.79 -12.76 -10.47
N GLY A 92 16.16 -12.19 -11.61
CA GLY A 92 15.21 -11.79 -12.66
C GLY A 92 14.46 -10.49 -12.40
N GLY A 93 14.69 -9.84 -11.25
CA GLY A 93 14.11 -8.55 -10.91
C GLY A 93 14.92 -7.36 -11.46
N PRO A 94 14.41 -6.13 -11.31
CA PRO A 94 15.02 -4.93 -11.86
C PRO A 94 16.14 -4.33 -10.98
N GLY A 95 16.53 -5.00 -9.89
CA GLY A 95 17.43 -4.41 -8.90
C GLY A 95 16.78 -3.22 -8.19
N ARG A 96 17.42 -2.05 -8.23
CA ARG A 96 16.82 -0.78 -7.76
C ARG A 96 16.08 -0.02 -8.87
N GLY A 97 15.96 -0.60 -10.07
CA GLY A 97 15.34 0.01 -11.25
C GLY A 97 13.82 -0.04 -11.27
N PHE A 98 13.15 -0.06 -10.13
CA PHE A 98 11.70 0.00 -10.05
C PHE A 98 11.16 1.32 -10.61
N ASP A 99 10.05 1.23 -11.35
CA ASP A 99 9.29 2.37 -11.85
C ASP A 99 8.16 2.75 -10.89
N ILE A 100 7.68 1.75 -10.14
CA ILE A 100 6.57 1.88 -9.20
C ILE A 100 7.00 1.27 -7.85
N VAL A 101 6.70 1.97 -6.75
CA VAL A 101 6.90 1.44 -5.40
C VAL A 101 5.62 1.67 -4.59
N VAL A 102 5.01 0.57 -4.13
CA VAL A 102 3.87 0.61 -3.21
C VAL A 102 4.36 0.17 -1.83
N THR A 103 4.53 1.14 -0.93
CA THR A 103 4.96 0.85 0.43
C THR A 103 3.76 0.46 1.29
N ASN A 104 3.91 -0.62 2.04
CA ASN A 104 2.89 -1.11 2.96
C ASN A 104 3.57 -1.99 4.01
N ALA A 105 3.42 -1.64 5.26
CA ALA A 105 3.84 -2.47 6.39
C ALA A 105 2.66 -2.74 7.30
N GLY A 106 2.76 -3.78 8.11
CA GLY A 106 1.76 -4.05 9.13
C GLY A 106 1.59 -2.84 10.05
N GLY A 107 0.35 -2.37 10.26
CA GLY A 107 0.11 -1.29 11.20
C GLY A 107 0.40 -1.74 12.63
N PRO A 108 0.85 -0.83 13.51
CA PRO A 108 1.05 -1.13 14.91
C PRO A 108 -0.27 -1.53 15.60
N PRO A 109 -0.20 -2.23 16.75
CA PRO A 109 -1.39 -2.63 17.49
C PRO A 109 -2.13 -1.39 18.05
N PRO A 110 -3.48 -1.45 18.12
CA PRO A 110 -4.24 -0.44 18.84
C PRO A 110 -4.04 -0.60 20.36
N GLY A 111 -4.21 0.49 21.10
CA GLY A 111 -4.12 0.44 22.56
C GLY A 111 -4.23 1.81 23.20
N ASP A 112 -4.11 1.85 24.54
CA ASP A 112 -3.98 3.08 25.31
C ASP A 112 -2.52 3.56 25.24
N PHE A 113 -2.30 4.86 25.04
CA PHE A 113 -0.95 5.42 24.91
C PHE A 113 -0.08 5.22 26.18
N ARG A 114 -0.70 5.05 27.34
CA ARG A 114 -0.01 4.77 28.61
C ARG A 114 0.59 3.37 28.65
N GLY A 115 0.11 2.46 27.82
CA GLY A 115 0.61 1.08 27.73
C GLY A 115 1.73 0.89 26.71
N TRP A 116 2.11 1.92 25.94
CA TRP A 116 3.18 1.85 24.96
C TRP A 116 4.49 2.40 25.53
N ASP A 117 5.50 1.56 25.60
CA ASP A 117 6.87 1.93 25.93
C ASP A 117 7.60 2.59 24.74
N ARG A 118 8.86 2.96 24.96
CA ARG A 118 9.72 3.55 23.94
C ARG A 118 9.97 2.60 22.77
N GLU A 119 10.12 1.31 23.03
CA GLU A 119 10.36 0.28 22.01
C GLU A 119 9.18 0.14 21.07
N ALA A 120 7.95 0.16 21.58
CA ALA A 120 6.73 0.17 20.77
C ALA A 120 6.67 1.37 19.83
N TRP A 121 7.05 2.56 20.32
CA TRP A 121 7.14 3.78 19.51
C TRP A 121 8.22 3.68 18.44
N ILE A 122 9.44 3.23 18.78
CA ILE A 122 10.54 3.06 17.82
C ILE A 122 10.14 2.07 16.73
N SER A 123 9.57 0.92 17.10
CA SER A 123 9.12 -0.10 16.16
C SER A 123 8.03 0.43 15.22
N ALA A 124 7.08 1.22 15.73
CA ALA A 124 6.03 1.82 14.92
C ALA A 124 6.59 2.84 13.91
N VAL A 125 7.51 3.69 14.34
CA VAL A 125 8.19 4.70 13.50
C VAL A 125 9.06 3.99 12.46
N ASP A 126 9.82 2.99 12.85
CA ASP A 126 10.68 2.23 11.93
C ASP A 126 9.87 1.59 10.80
N ALA A 127 8.82 0.83 11.15
CA ALA A 127 8.02 0.11 10.16
C ALA A 127 7.16 1.04 9.28
N ASN A 128 6.58 2.11 9.84
CA ASN A 128 5.54 2.90 9.16
C ASN A 128 6.01 4.30 8.69
N MET A 129 7.26 4.68 8.98
CA MET A 129 7.86 5.93 8.54
C MET A 129 9.25 5.70 7.92
N LEU A 130 10.21 5.13 8.67
CA LEU A 130 11.58 5.00 8.19
C LEU A 130 11.71 3.98 7.05
N THR A 131 11.07 2.83 7.14
CA THR A 131 11.07 1.82 6.07
C THR A 131 10.55 2.37 4.73
N PRO A 132 9.39 3.04 4.64
CA PRO A 132 8.99 3.76 3.43
C PRO A 132 10.03 4.77 2.95
N ILE A 133 10.64 5.55 3.84
CA ILE A 133 11.68 6.53 3.50
C ILE A 133 12.91 5.85 2.89
N GLU A 134 13.35 4.72 3.45
CA GLU A 134 14.48 3.93 2.90
C GLU A 134 14.18 3.39 1.50
N LEU A 135 12.96 2.92 1.25
CA LEU A 135 12.55 2.45 -0.08
C LEU A 135 12.49 3.60 -1.08
N ILE A 136 11.96 4.76 -0.68
CA ILE A 136 11.96 5.98 -1.50
C ILE A 136 13.39 6.38 -1.84
N ARG A 137 14.26 6.49 -0.84
CA ARG A 137 15.68 6.85 -1.01
C ARG A 137 16.41 5.91 -1.96
N ALA A 138 16.10 4.62 -1.92
CA ALA A 138 16.77 3.62 -2.75
C ALA A 138 16.35 3.66 -4.22
N THR A 139 15.20 4.26 -4.56
CA THR A 139 14.59 4.15 -5.90
C THR A 139 14.37 5.49 -6.61
N VAL A 140 14.18 6.57 -5.87
CA VAL A 140 13.72 7.86 -6.41
C VAL A 140 14.68 8.47 -7.43
N ASP A 141 15.98 8.41 -7.21
CA ASP A 141 16.98 8.97 -8.14
C ASP A 141 17.01 8.20 -9.46
N GLY A 142 16.92 6.88 -9.41
CA GLY A 142 16.78 6.04 -10.59
C GLY A 142 15.51 6.33 -11.39
N MET A 143 14.38 6.54 -10.70
CA MET A 143 13.12 6.98 -11.31
C MET A 143 13.28 8.34 -12.00
N ALA A 144 13.85 9.32 -11.31
CA ALA A 144 14.09 10.66 -11.84
C ALA A 144 15.02 10.65 -13.07
N ALA A 145 16.06 9.80 -13.07
CA ALA A 145 16.97 9.63 -14.20
C ALA A 145 16.26 9.05 -15.44
N ARG A 146 15.27 8.18 -15.25
CA ARG A 146 14.47 7.61 -16.35
C ARG A 146 13.25 8.46 -16.76
N GLY A 147 12.99 9.57 -16.07
CA GLY A 147 11.85 10.46 -16.37
C GLY A 147 10.48 9.88 -16.00
N PHE A 148 10.44 8.83 -15.19
CA PHE A 148 9.19 8.21 -14.70
C PHE A 148 9.39 7.55 -13.34
N GLY A 149 8.51 7.87 -12.41
CA GLY A 149 8.43 7.21 -11.10
C GLY A 149 7.07 7.42 -10.44
N ARG A 150 6.57 6.38 -9.79
CA ARG A 150 5.31 6.41 -9.04
C ARG A 150 5.51 5.76 -7.68
N ILE A 151 5.37 6.54 -6.62
CA ILE A 151 5.49 6.06 -5.25
C ILE A 151 4.16 6.28 -4.55
N VAL A 152 3.56 5.19 -4.08
CA VAL A 152 2.29 5.21 -3.34
C VAL A 152 2.50 4.60 -1.97
N ASN A 153 2.36 5.41 -0.92
CA ASN A 153 2.45 4.92 0.45
C ASN A 153 1.05 4.60 0.98
N ILE A 154 0.82 3.36 1.36
CA ILE A 154 -0.41 2.97 2.05
C ILE A 154 -0.30 3.41 3.51
N THR A 155 -1.05 4.44 3.88
CA THR A 155 -1.02 5.01 5.23
C THR A 155 -2.31 4.71 6.00
N SER A 156 -3.10 5.71 6.38
CA SER A 156 -4.35 5.55 7.14
C SER A 156 -5.21 6.80 7.06
N SER A 157 -6.53 6.65 7.08
CA SER A 157 -7.48 7.76 7.30
C SER A 157 -7.22 8.49 8.62
N ALA A 158 -6.61 7.81 9.60
CA ALA A 158 -6.21 8.39 10.88
C ALA A 158 -5.16 9.51 10.77
N VAL A 159 -4.52 9.69 9.62
CA VAL A 159 -3.68 10.88 9.33
C VAL A 159 -4.53 12.15 9.24
N LYS A 160 -5.75 12.05 8.70
CA LYS A 160 -6.69 13.18 8.62
C LYS A 160 -7.59 13.31 9.86
N ALA A 161 -8.03 12.18 10.42
CA ALA A 161 -8.86 12.12 11.62
C ALA A 161 -8.21 11.17 12.64
N PRO A 162 -7.31 11.65 13.49
CA PRO A 162 -6.61 10.83 14.48
C PRO A 162 -7.59 10.07 15.38
N ILE A 163 -7.31 8.79 15.59
CA ILE A 163 -8.09 7.89 16.43
C ILE A 163 -7.28 7.63 17.70
N ASP A 164 -7.89 7.80 18.87
CA ASP A 164 -7.22 7.75 20.18
C ASP A 164 -6.44 6.45 20.41
N ILE A 165 -7.07 5.30 20.13
CA ILE A 165 -6.44 3.99 20.29
C ILE A 165 -5.38 3.65 19.22
N LEU A 166 -5.16 4.53 18.24
CA LEU A 166 -4.19 4.33 17.15
C LEU A 166 -2.97 5.27 17.26
N GLY A 167 -2.62 5.75 18.46
CA GLY A 167 -1.58 6.74 18.67
C GLY A 167 -0.25 6.42 17.99
N LEU A 168 0.24 5.19 18.08
CA LEU A 168 1.45 4.73 17.38
C LEU A 168 1.34 4.92 15.85
N SER A 169 0.21 4.54 15.28
CA SER A 169 -0.05 4.70 13.84
C SER A 169 -0.23 6.17 13.46
N ASN A 170 -0.96 6.95 14.28
CA ASN A 170 -1.18 8.38 14.05
C ASN A 170 0.17 9.11 13.97
N GLY A 171 1.07 8.87 14.93
CA GLY A 171 2.37 9.52 14.98
C GLY A 171 3.27 9.13 13.81
N ALA A 172 3.48 7.83 13.59
CA ALA A 172 4.40 7.34 12.56
C ALA A 172 3.95 7.72 11.14
N ARG A 173 2.66 7.56 10.83
CA ARG A 173 2.13 7.82 9.48
C ARG A 173 1.95 9.31 9.18
N SER A 174 1.68 10.13 10.18
CA SER A 174 1.69 11.59 10.01
C SER A 174 3.11 12.10 9.73
N GLY A 175 4.13 11.52 10.40
CA GLY A 175 5.53 11.81 10.08
C GLY A 175 5.91 11.47 8.64
N LEU A 176 5.53 10.28 8.16
CA LEU A 176 5.71 9.92 6.74
C LEU A 176 4.98 10.89 5.81
N THR A 177 3.75 11.26 6.14
CA THR A 177 2.94 12.18 5.34
C THR A 177 3.61 13.55 5.20
N GLY A 178 4.16 14.09 6.29
CA GLY A 178 4.94 15.33 6.28
C GLY A 178 6.21 15.23 5.44
N PHE A 179 6.96 14.13 5.56
CA PHE A 179 8.13 13.85 4.71
C PHE A 179 7.76 13.82 3.22
N VAL A 180 6.72 13.08 2.84
CA VAL A 180 6.25 12.98 1.46
C VAL A 180 5.85 14.34 0.91
N ALA A 181 5.14 15.16 1.68
CA ALA A 181 4.73 16.50 1.28
C ALA A 181 5.93 17.41 0.96
N GLY A 182 7.04 17.27 1.70
CA GLY A 182 8.28 18.00 1.44
C GLY A 182 8.99 17.49 0.17
N VAL A 183 9.26 16.18 0.11
CA VAL A 183 10.02 15.57 -1.00
C VAL A 183 9.28 15.69 -2.33
N ALA A 184 7.96 15.55 -2.35
CA ALA A 184 7.15 15.68 -3.57
C ALA A 184 7.23 17.06 -4.23
N ARG A 185 7.67 18.10 -3.49
CA ARG A 185 7.86 19.47 -4.01
C ARG A 185 9.31 19.76 -4.44
N SER A 186 10.19 18.79 -4.36
CA SER A 186 11.58 18.93 -4.79
C SER A 186 11.72 18.76 -6.31
N ALA A 187 12.96 18.86 -6.82
CA ALA A 187 13.26 18.75 -8.25
C ALA A 187 12.84 17.42 -8.91
N ILE A 188 12.50 16.38 -8.13
CA ILE A 188 12.07 15.09 -8.67
C ILE A 188 10.72 15.21 -9.42
N ALA A 189 9.83 16.12 -9.02
CA ALA A 189 8.55 16.34 -9.69
C ALA A 189 8.75 16.76 -11.16
N ALA A 190 9.70 17.67 -11.42
CA ALA A 190 10.07 18.08 -12.78
C ALA A 190 10.73 16.96 -13.61
N ARG A 191 11.12 15.87 -12.95
CA ARG A 191 11.69 14.67 -13.57
C ARG A 191 10.69 13.53 -13.72
N GLY A 192 9.38 13.83 -13.65
CA GLY A 192 8.31 12.88 -13.88
C GLY A 192 8.04 11.89 -12.72
N VAL A 193 8.55 12.19 -11.52
CA VAL A 193 8.32 11.34 -10.33
C VAL A 193 7.23 11.93 -9.46
N THR A 194 6.24 11.11 -9.09
CA THR A 194 5.18 11.49 -8.14
C THR A 194 5.24 10.63 -6.88
N LEU A 195 5.01 11.27 -5.73
CA LEU A 195 4.89 10.62 -4.42
C LEU A 195 3.55 10.98 -3.81
N ASN A 196 2.71 9.98 -3.53
CA ASN A 196 1.41 10.19 -2.90
C ASN A 196 1.18 9.20 -1.76
N ASN A 197 0.32 9.59 -0.84
CA ASN A 197 -0.17 8.71 0.22
C ASN A 197 -1.61 8.31 -0.11
N LEU A 198 -1.90 7.00 -0.04
CA LEU A 198 -3.26 6.48 -0.16
C LEU A 198 -3.74 6.06 1.21
N LEU A 199 -4.81 6.70 1.67
CA LEU A 199 -5.32 6.64 3.03
C LEU A 199 -6.57 5.75 3.09
N PRO A 200 -6.45 4.48 3.51
CA PRO A 200 -7.62 3.64 3.67
C PRO A 200 -8.46 4.05 4.89
N GLY A 201 -9.78 4.09 4.71
CA GLY A 201 -10.74 3.98 5.77
C GLY A 201 -10.95 2.51 6.18
N LYS A 202 -12.19 2.06 6.29
CA LYS A 202 -12.50 0.65 6.62
C LYS A 202 -12.70 -0.16 5.34
N PHE A 203 -11.80 -1.12 5.12
CA PHE A 203 -11.83 -2.07 4.00
C PHE A 203 -12.03 -3.50 4.52
N ASP A 204 -12.79 -4.31 3.78
CA ASP A 204 -13.10 -5.70 4.12
C ASP A 204 -11.86 -6.59 3.93
N THR A 205 -11.11 -6.75 4.99
CA THR A 205 -9.84 -7.49 5.06
C THR A 205 -9.82 -8.35 6.32
N ASP A 206 -8.96 -9.39 6.36
CA ASP A 206 -8.77 -10.22 7.55
C ASP A 206 -8.42 -9.40 8.79
N ARG A 207 -7.66 -8.31 8.61
CA ARG A 207 -7.32 -7.41 9.72
C ARG A 207 -8.57 -6.74 10.30
N LEU A 208 -9.47 -6.26 9.44
CA LEU A 208 -10.72 -5.66 9.90
C LEU A 208 -11.60 -6.72 10.56
N ALA A 209 -11.70 -7.92 9.99
CA ALA A 209 -12.46 -9.03 10.58
C ALA A 209 -11.95 -9.36 11.99
N GLY A 210 -10.63 -9.46 12.19
CA GLY A 210 -10.04 -9.65 13.52
C GLY A 210 -10.36 -8.51 14.51
N THR A 211 -10.34 -7.26 14.04
CA THR A 211 -10.70 -6.10 14.86
C THR A 211 -12.18 -6.12 15.26
N ILE A 212 -13.08 -6.48 14.34
CA ILE A 212 -14.51 -6.61 14.61
C ILE A 212 -14.76 -7.73 15.61
N SER A 213 -14.10 -8.90 15.45
CA SER A 213 -14.24 -10.03 16.37
C SER A 213 -13.80 -9.66 17.78
N ALA A 214 -12.70 -8.95 17.94
CA ALA A 214 -12.22 -8.48 19.23
C ALA A 214 -13.19 -7.46 19.86
N ALA A 215 -13.73 -6.53 19.06
CA ALA A 215 -14.72 -5.56 19.53
C ALA A 215 -16.05 -6.23 19.95
N ALA A 216 -16.49 -7.24 19.20
CA ALA A 216 -17.68 -8.03 19.51
C ALA A 216 -17.54 -8.77 20.85
N ALA A 217 -16.40 -9.45 21.04
CA ALA A 217 -16.10 -10.14 22.29
C ALA A 217 -16.07 -9.17 23.50
N LYS A 218 -15.40 -8.01 23.34
CA LYS A 218 -15.32 -7.00 24.41
C LYS A 218 -16.69 -6.41 24.77
N ALA A 219 -17.58 -6.24 23.78
CA ALA A 219 -18.91 -5.65 23.96
C ALA A 219 -20.01 -6.67 24.30
N GLY A 220 -19.73 -7.97 24.32
CA GLY A 220 -20.74 -9.03 24.49
C GLY A 220 -21.80 -9.03 23.37
N ARG A 221 -21.43 -8.63 22.14
CA ARG A 221 -22.32 -8.53 20.99
C ARG A 221 -21.94 -9.53 19.92
N SER A 222 -22.84 -9.80 18.98
CA SER A 222 -22.50 -10.61 17.80
C SER A 222 -21.55 -9.85 16.86
N VAL A 223 -20.71 -10.60 16.12
CA VAL A 223 -19.82 -10.03 15.09
C VAL A 223 -20.62 -9.28 14.04
N ASP A 224 -21.79 -9.82 13.64
CA ASP A 224 -22.66 -9.20 12.64
C ASP A 224 -23.29 -7.89 13.13
N ASP A 225 -23.66 -7.80 14.42
CA ASP A 225 -24.19 -6.56 14.98
C ASP A 225 -23.13 -5.46 15.01
N VAL A 226 -21.92 -5.81 15.41
CA VAL A 226 -20.80 -4.85 15.40
C VAL A 226 -20.47 -4.42 13.97
N ARG A 227 -20.45 -5.37 13.02
CA ARG A 227 -20.21 -5.11 11.60
C ARG A 227 -21.26 -4.14 11.04
N ARG A 228 -22.56 -4.45 11.22
CA ARG A 228 -23.66 -3.58 10.78
C ARG A 228 -23.60 -2.19 11.40
N ALA A 229 -23.35 -2.10 12.70
CA ALA A 229 -23.23 -0.81 13.38
C ALA A 229 -22.06 0.04 12.84
N GLN A 230 -20.94 -0.60 12.52
CA GLN A 230 -19.80 0.12 11.93
C GLN A 230 -20.04 0.54 10.47
N GLN A 231 -20.71 -0.28 9.68
CA GLN A 231 -21.07 0.06 8.30
C GLN A 231 -22.07 1.22 8.24
N ALA A 232 -23.03 1.27 9.17
CA ALA A 232 -24.00 2.36 9.28
C ALA A 232 -23.36 3.74 9.58
N GLN A 233 -22.12 3.76 10.11
CA GLN A 233 -21.36 4.99 10.34
C GLN A 233 -20.63 5.51 9.08
N ILE A 234 -20.60 4.70 8.02
CA ILE A 234 -19.96 5.07 6.76
C ILE A 234 -21.07 5.55 5.81
N PRO A 235 -20.99 6.76 5.24
CA PRO A 235 -22.03 7.24 4.30
C PRO A 235 -22.30 6.29 3.13
N ALA A 236 -21.28 5.58 2.63
CA ALA A 236 -21.43 4.54 1.60
C ALA A 236 -22.20 3.29 2.11
N GLY A 237 -22.49 3.15 3.39
CA GLY A 237 -23.23 2.04 3.99
C GLY A 237 -22.49 0.69 4.02
N ARG A 238 -21.24 0.66 3.65
CA ARG A 238 -20.45 -0.58 3.52
C ARG A 238 -18.95 -0.33 3.74
N TYR A 239 -18.20 -1.41 3.89
CA TYR A 239 -16.76 -1.36 3.77
C TYR A 239 -16.33 -1.32 2.29
N GLY A 240 -15.19 -0.70 2.02
CA GLY A 240 -14.53 -0.82 0.72
C GLY A 240 -13.96 -2.23 0.52
N THR A 241 -13.68 -2.61 -0.72
CA THR A 241 -13.03 -3.87 -1.06
C THR A 241 -11.54 -3.64 -1.39
N PRO A 242 -10.67 -4.65 -1.19
CA PRO A 242 -9.27 -4.56 -1.64
C PRO A 242 -9.13 -4.22 -3.12
N GLN A 243 -10.07 -4.65 -3.95
CA GLN A 243 -10.09 -4.38 -5.40
C GLN A 243 -10.35 -2.89 -5.69
N GLU A 244 -11.29 -2.25 -4.98
CA GLU A 244 -11.53 -0.80 -5.10
C GLU A 244 -10.29 0.00 -4.68
N PHE A 245 -9.63 -0.42 -3.60
CA PHE A 245 -8.38 0.20 -3.15
C PHE A 245 -7.24 0.02 -4.17
N GLY A 246 -7.12 -1.18 -4.73
CA GLY A 246 -6.15 -1.51 -5.78
C GLY A 246 -6.35 -0.67 -7.04
N ALA A 247 -7.60 -0.45 -7.46
CA ALA A 247 -7.92 0.38 -8.61
C ALA A 247 -7.45 1.84 -8.43
N ILE A 248 -7.65 2.42 -7.23
CA ILE A 248 -7.15 3.77 -6.91
C ILE A 248 -5.62 3.77 -6.92
N CYS A 249 -4.98 2.75 -6.34
CA CYS A 249 -3.52 2.62 -6.36
C CYS A 249 -2.98 2.54 -7.79
N ALA A 250 -3.55 1.70 -8.66
CA ALA A 250 -3.15 1.57 -10.06
C ALA A 250 -3.32 2.89 -10.83
N PHE A 251 -4.41 3.63 -10.60
CA PHE A 251 -4.59 4.96 -11.17
C PHE A 251 -3.49 5.93 -10.73
N LEU A 252 -3.15 5.98 -9.43
CA LEU A 252 -2.06 6.83 -8.93
C LEU A 252 -0.70 6.43 -9.51
N CYS A 253 -0.52 5.17 -9.92
CA CYS A 253 0.67 4.67 -10.58
C CYS A 253 0.67 4.91 -12.11
N SER A 254 -0.43 5.37 -12.69
CA SER A 254 -0.59 5.54 -14.14
C SER A 254 0.17 6.75 -14.70
N VAL A 255 0.29 6.81 -16.03
CA VAL A 255 0.78 8.01 -16.72
C VAL A 255 -0.18 9.18 -16.54
N HIS A 256 -1.48 8.92 -16.36
CA HIS A 256 -2.53 9.92 -16.19
C HIS A 256 -2.46 10.67 -14.85
N ALA A 257 -1.85 10.07 -13.83
CA ALA A 257 -1.65 10.69 -12.53
C ALA A 257 -0.36 11.52 -12.42
N GLY A 258 0.29 11.83 -13.54
CA GLY A 258 1.58 12.55 -13.58
C GLY A 258 1.54 13.96 -12.98
N TYR A 259 0.36 14.56 -12.82
CA TYR A 259 0.18 15.88 -12.19
C TYR A 259 -0.36 15.81 -10.76
N ILE A 260 -0.45 14.60 -10.19
CA ILE A 260 -0.89 14.35 -8.81
C ILE A 260 0.35 13.95 -8.00
N THR A 261 0.86 14.85 -7.17
CA THR A 261 2.02 14.58 -6.30
C THR A 261 1.88 15.27 -4.94
N GLY A 262 2.41 14.67 -3.88
CA GLY A 262 2.34 15.17 -2.51
C GLY A 262 0.96 15.10 -1.88
N GLN A 263 0.04 14.31 -2.45
CA GLN A 263 -1.36 14.26 -2.02
C GLN A 263 -1.61 13.15 -1.01
N ASN A 264 -2.60 13.40 -0.16
CA ASN A 264 -3.19 12.44 0.77
C ASN A 264 -4.56 12.03 0.22
N VAL A 265 -4.58 11.00 -0.62
CA VAL A 265 -5.80 10.51 -1.27
C VAL A 265 -6.57 9.62 -0.30
N LEU A 266 -7.70 10.11 0.17
CA LEU A 266 -8.55 9.40 1.13
C LEU A 266 -9.55 8.50 0.39
N ALA A 267 -9.62 7.24 0.80
CA ALA A 267 -10.57 6.25 0.32
C ALA A 267 -11.30 5.64 1.52
N ASP A 268 -12.47 6.20 1.90
CA ASP A 268 -13.13 5.87 3.17
C ASP A 268 -14.66 5.78 3.09
N GLY A 269 -15.24 5.87 1.88
CA GLY A 269 -16.68 5.85 1.69
C GLY A 269 -17.41 7.08 2.23
N GLY A 270 -16.69 8.20 2.41
CA GLY A 270 -17.23 9.46 2.93
C GLY A 270 -17.25 9.55 4.47
N ALA A 271 -16.53 8.66 5.16
CA ALA A 271 -16.55 8.64 6.64
C ALA A 271 -15.87 9.84 7.28
N TYR A 272 -14.91 10.48 6.59
CA TYR A 272 -14.25 11.70 7.08
C TYR A 272 -15.16 12.92 6.88
N PRO A 273 -15.51 13.67 7.94
CA PRO A 273 -16.48 14.77 7.84
C PRO A 273 -15.82 16.12 7.46
N GLY A 274 -14.51 16.16 7.29
CA GLY A 274 -13.77 17.40 7.02
C GLY A 274 -13.68 17.70 5.52
N THR A 275 -13.34 18.96 5.22
CA THR A 275 -13.11 19.45 3.85
C THR A 275 -11.66 19.22 3.41
N PHE A 276 -10.68 19.28 4.34
CA PHE A 276 -9.24 19.21 4.07
C PHE A 276 -8.54 18.08 4.80
#